data_aec8bd6bb31e7a4458d6d98f29b440a0
#
_entry.id   aec8bd6bb31e7a4458d6d98f29b440a0
#
_cell.length_a   1.000
_cell.length_b   1.000
_cell.length_c   1.000
_cell.angle_alpha   90.00
_cell.angle_beta   90.00
_cell.angle_gamma   90.00
#
_symmetry.space_group_name_H-M   'P 1'
#
loop_
_entity.id
_entity.type
_entity.pdbx_description
1 polymer ?
#
loop_
_entity_poly.entity_id
_entity_poly.type
_entity_poly.pdbx_seq_one_letter_code
_entity_poly.pdbx_strand_id
1 'polypeptide(L)'
;MNEITHAVVIDDEPTVLESVAQCLMLADIEVRTFTNARDALPLLNSDFRGVVVSDIRMPGMDGMSLLQAVDPGIPVILITGHGGIAQAVEAMKLGAYDFIEKPYKQDRLIDVIKRACQQRKVTLATQPQQATAANDDWLASIIIGESEPTRTLRQQVQGLARVNADVVIAGETGTGKELVARSLHALSIRREHPFVPINVGAIPETLLESELFGHEAGAFTGAQKRRIGLFEAAHQGTLFLDEIESMPMSFQIKLLRVLQEREVVRVGSNTPIPINVRIISATKEDLREAANEGRFREDLYYRLMVADIHLPALRDRIDDVPALFSYFLREAGRNNGLEVPKLDYEDVLALELHDWPGNVRELKHTAERYLLSQSISGISVSDLMRLGLSNPSATLSAERSLSERIDQFEKALISAELTHHNGNIKEVMEVLGLPRRTLNEKMQKHGLRREAFIR
;
A
#
# COMPACT_ATOMS: atom_id res chain seq x y z
N MET A 1 3.17 27.39 -17.58
CA MET A 1 3.25 26.73 -18.92
C MET A 1 1.86 26.22 -19.21
N ASN A 2 1.17 26.78 -20.25
CA ASN A 2 -0.14 26.30 -20.66
C ASN A 2 -0.01 24.83 -21.10
N GLU A 3 -0.67 23.94 -20.36
CA GLU A 3 -0.72 22.52 -20.69
C GLU A 3 -1.64 22.34 -21.91
N ILE A 4 -1.04 21.97 -23.04
CA ILE A 4 -1.75 21.72 -24.28
C ILE A 4 -2.59 20.44 -24.10
N THR A 5 -3.91 20.55 -24.30
CA THR A 5 -4.85 19.42 -24.30
C THR A 5 -5.01 18.94 -25.73
N HIS A 6 -4.76 17.64 -26.00
CA HIS A 6 -4.83 17.06 -27.35
C HIS A 6 -6.09 16.22 -27.53
N ALA A 7 -6.76 16.36 -28.68
CA ALA A 7 -7.87 15.52 -29.11
C ALA A 7 -7.67 15.00 -30.53
N VAL A 8 -7.98 13.74 -30.78
CA VAL A 8 -8.11 13.16 -32.13
C VAL A 8 -9.61 13.02 -32.40
N VAL A 9 -10.08 13.67 -33.45
CA VAL A 9 -11.49 13.61 -33.87
C VAL A 9 -11.62 12.83 -35.16
N ILE A 10 -12.51 11.86 -35.20
CA ILE A 10 -12.71 10.94 -36.30
C ILE A 10 -14.20 10.93 -36.68
N ASP A 11 -14.49 11.35 -37.88
CA ASP A 11 -15.85 11.38 -38.45
C ASP A 11 -15.72 11.32 -39.98
N ASP A 12 -16.54 10.53 -40.67
CA ASP A 12 -16.47 10.40 -42.12
C ASP A 12 -17.00 11.64 -42.89
N GLU A 13 -17.67 12.57 -42.19
CA GLU A 13 -18.16 13.82 -42.74
C GLU A 13 -17.14 14.97 -42.53
N PRO A 14 -16.47 15.49 -43.59
CA PRO A 14 -15.49 16.57 -43.44
C PRO A 14 -16.04 17.86 -42.82
N THR A 15 -17.31 18.17 -43.10
CA THR A 15 -17.98 19.36 -42.55
C THR A 15 -18.19 19.28 -41.02
N VAL A 16 -18.41 18.08 -40.48
CA VAL A 16 -18.51 17.81 -39.06
C VAL A 16 -17.12 17.98 -38.43
N LEU A 17 -16.09 17.41 -39.04
CA LEU A 17 -14.70 17.54 -38.57
C LEU A 17 -14.25 18.99 -38.48
N GLU A 18 -14.51 19.82 -39.53
CA GLU A 18 -14.16 21.24 -39.50
C GLU A 18 -14.88 21.99 -38.40
N SER A 19 -16.19 21.76 -38.22
CA SER A 19 -16.99 22.40 -37.19
C SER A 19 -16.52 22.03 -35.77
N VAL A 20 -16.25 20.74 -35.51
CA VAL A 20 -15.77 20.26 -34.22
C VAL A 20 -14.36 20.77 -33.95
N ALA A 21 -13.45 20.71 -34.94
CA ALA A 21 -12.10 21.20 -34.80
C ALA A 21 -12.06 22.70 -34.46
N GLN A 22 -12.86 23.51 -35.15
CA GLN A 22 -12.93 24.94 -34.87
C GLN A 22 -13.45 25.21 -33.44
N CYS A 23 -14.46 24.48 -33.01
CA CYS A 23 -15.02 24.58 -31.66
C CYS A 23 -13.97 24.24 -30.58
N LEU A 24 -13.23 23.15 -30.77
CA LEU A 24 -12.21 22.70 -29.81
C LEU A 24 -10.99 23.62 -29.77
N MET A 25 -10.55 24.16 -30.92
CA MET A 25 -9.48 25.16 -31.01
C MET A 25 -9.82 26.44 -30.23
N LEU A 26 -11.09 26.90 -30.30
CA LEU A 26 -11.56 28.05 -29.52
C LEU A 26 -11.58 27.79 -28.01
N ALA A 27 -11.55 26.54 -27.60
CA ALA A 27 -11.48 26.11 -26.20
C ALA A 27 -10.06 25.77 -25.72
N ASP A 28 -9.02 26.17 -26.48
CA ASP A 28 -7.58 25.88 -26.25
C ASP A 28 -7.26 24.38 -26.26
N ILE A 29 -7.95 23.59 -27.10
CA ILE A 29 -7.70 22.16 -27.29
C ILE A 29 -7.02 21.96 -28.65
N GLU A 30 -5.84 21.36 -28.68
CA GLU A 30 -5.16 21.00 -29.94
C GLU A 30 -5.84 19.79 -30.58
N VAL A 31 -6.21 19.91 -31.85
CA VAL A 31 -7.03 18.89 -32.54
C VAL A 31 -6.33 18.34 -33.77
N ARG A 32 -6.38 17.03 -33.94
CA ARG A 32 -6.10 16.33 -35.19
C ARG A 32 -7.34 15.64 -35.70
N THR A 33 -7.66 15.79 -36.96
CA THR A 33 -8.88 15.24 -37.57
C THR A 33 -8.56 14.13 -38.57
N PHE A 34 -9.39 13.11 -38.60
CA PHE A 34 -9.30 11.98 -39.53
C PHE A 34 -10.69 11.63 -40.08
N THR A 35 -10.76 11.35 -41.37
CA THR A 35 -11.99 10.87 -42.05
C THR A 35 -12.16 9.35 -41.95
N ASN A 36 -11.14 8.64 -41.44
CA ASN A 36 -11.12 7.18 -41.32
C ASN A 36 -10.40 6.77 -40.03
N ALA A 37 -11.01 5.87 -39.29
CA ALA A 37 -10.45 5.36 -38.02
C ALA A 37 -9.11 4.64 -38.18
N ARG A 38 -8.89 3.94 -39.32
CA ARG A 38 -7.61 3.23 -39.57
C ARG A 38 -6.41 4.17 -39.70
N ASP A 39 -6.61 5.38 -40.23
CA ASP A 39 -5.55 6.36 -40.41
C ASP A 39 -5.14 6.99 -39.06
N ALA A 40 -6.02 6.98 -38.07
CA ALA A 40 -5.77 7.47 -36.73
C ALA A 40 -5.01 6.45 -35.85
N LEU A 41 -5.20 5.13 -36.06
CA LEU A 41 -4.66 4.06 -35.22
C LEU A 41 -3.13 4.16 -34.98
N PRO A 42 -2.26 4.47 -35.95
CA PRO A 42 -0.83 4.56 -35.70
C PRO A 42 -0.42 5.61 -34.64
N LEU A 43 -1.28 6.62 -34.42
CA LEU A 43 -1.06 7.67 -33.42
C LEU A 43 -1.59 7.29 -32.03
N LEU A 44 -2.51 6.33 -31.96
CA LEU A 44 -3.26 5.97 -30.75
C LEU A 44 -2.57 4.84 -29.97
N ASN A 45 -1.29 5.02 -29.68
CA ASN A 45 -0.48 4.11 -28.87
C ASN A 45 -0.45 4.53 -27.39
N SER A 46 0.21 3.74 -26.55
CA SER A 46 0.33 3.98 -25.10
C SER A 46 0.89 5.36 -24.73
N ASP A 47 1.72 5.97 -25.60
CA ASP A 47 2.36 7.28 -25.35
C ASP A 47 1.48 8.47 -25.76
N PHE A 48 0.37 8.23 -26.44
CA PHE A 48 -0.55 9.29 -26.87
C PHE A 48 -1.14 10.03 -25.66
N ARG A 49 -0.92 11.34 -25.60
CA ARG A 49 -1.26 12.20 -24.45
C ARG A 49 -2.61 12.90 -24.56
N GLY A 50 -3.52 12.40 -25.38
CA GLY A 50 -4.81 13.00 -25.64
C GLY A 50 -5.98 12.06 -25.44
N VAL A 51 -7.11 12.45 -26.03
CA VAL A 51 -8.38 11.70 -26.05
C VAL A 51 -8.81 11.46 -27.49
N VAL A 52 -9.63 10.44 -27.71
CA VAL A 52 -10.24 10.15 -29.01
C VAL A 52 -11.72 10.49 -28.94
N VAL A 53 -12.19 11.20 -29.95
CA VAL A 53 -13.61 11.48 -30.21
C VAL A 53 -13.95 10.86 -31.56
N SER A 54 -14.84 9.88 -31.60
CA SER A 54 -15.15 9.15 -32.83
C SER A 54 -16.65 9.06 -33.06
N ASP A 55 -17.06 9.28 -34.31
CA ASP A 55 -18.40 8.85 -34.71
C ASP A 55 -18.49 7.31 -34.69
N ILE A 56 -19.67 6.78 -34.40
CA ILE A 56 -19.88 5.33 -34.37
C ILE A 56 -20.01 4.77 -35.77
N ARG A 57 -20.75 5.46 -36.65
CA ARG A 57 -21.06 4.93 -37.97
C ARG A 57 -20.14 5.50 -39.05
N MET A 58 -19.04 4.82 -39.31
CA MET A 58 -18.06 5.21 -40.32
C MET A 58 -17.79 4.05 -41.30
N PRO A 59 -17.51 4.33 -42.57
CA PRO A 59 -17.10 3.31 -43.55
C PRO A 59 -15.81 2.59 -43.14
N GLY A 60 -15.79 1.29 -43.27
CA GLY A 60 -14.60 0.46 -43.02
C GLY A 60 -14.42 0.03 -41.57
N MET A 61 -13.91 0.90 -40.69
CA MET A 61 -13.80 0.64 -39.27
C MET A 61 -14.75 1.58 -38.51
N ASP A 62 -15.73 1.03 -37.84
CA ASP A 62 -16.67 1.78 -37.02
C ASP A 62 -16.09 2.19 -35.67
N GLY A 63 -16.75 3.12 -34.95
CA GLY A 63 -16.29 3.61 -33.66
C GLY A 63 -16.22 2.54 -32.57
N MET A 64 -17.06 1.50 -32.64
CA MET A 64 -17.05 0.38 -31.69
C MET A 64 -15.82 -0.52 -31.90
N SER A 65 -15.46 -0.79 -33.15
CA SER A 65 -14.25 -1.53 -33.53
C SER A 65 -12.99 -0.73 -33.20
N LEU A 66 -13.02 0.59 -33.39
CA LEU A 66 -11.93 1.48 -32.95
C LEU A 66 -11.71 1.41 -31.44
N LEU A 67 -12.79 1.48 -30.65
CA LEU A 67 -12.74 1.38 -29.19
C LEU A 67 -12.02 0.11 -28.71
N GLN A 68 -12.25 -1.02 -29.41
CA GLN A 68 -11.59 -2.29 -29.08
C GLN A 68 -10.13 -2.37 -29.57
N ALA A 69 -9.76 -1.58 -30.58
CA ALA A 69 -8.43 -1.59 -31.18
C ALA A 69 -7.44 -0.62 -30.53
N VAL A 70 -7.94 0.39 -29.82
CA VAL A 70 -7.14 1.43 -29.16
C VAL A 70 -6.66 0.92 -27.80
N ASP A 71 -5.48 1.41 -27.36
CA ASP A 71 -4.93 1.12 -26.03
C ASP A 71 -5.98 1.44 -24.93
N PRO A 72 -6.28 0.49 -24.02
CA PRO A 72 -7.32 0.65 -22.98
C PRO A 72 -7.11 1.87 -22.06
N GLY A 73 -5.90 2.41 -22.01
CA GLY A 73 -5.60 3.62 -21.24
C GLY A 73 -6.01 4.92 -21.93
N ILE A 74 -6.34 4.92 -23.23
CA ILE A 74 -6.74 6.13 -23.98
C ILE A 74 -8.26 6.32 -23.84
N PRO A 75 -8.74 7.46 -23.31
CA PRO A 75 -10.17 7.73 -23.24
C PRO A 75 -10.77 7.89 -24.64
N VAL A 76 -11.78 7.08 -24.96
CA VAL A 76 -12.55 7.15 -26.21
C VAL A 76 -13.94 7.65 -25.93
N ILE A 77 -14.32 8.76 -26.56
CA ILE A 77 -15.66 9.35 -26.51
C ILE A 77 -16.35 9.01 -27.82
N LEU A 78 -17.48 8.33 -27.76
CA LEU A 78 -18.26 7.95 -28.93
C LEU A 78 -19.40 8.94 -29.19
N ILE A 79 -19.55 9.36 -30.45
CA ILE A 79 -20.63 10.24 -30.89
C ILE A 79 -21.55 9.46 -31.85
N THR A 80 -22.86 9.66 -31.78
CA THR A 80 -23.79 9.00 -32.67
C THR A 80 -24.98 9.87 -33.05
N GLY A 81 -25.46 9.76 -34.27
CA GLY A 81 -26.71 10.40 -34.72
C GLY A 81 -27.97 9.55 -34.52
N HIS A 82 -27.87 8.24 -34.30
CA HIS A 82 -28.99 7.29 -34.19
C HIS A 82 -28.63 6.13 -33.24
N GLY A 83 -28.28 6.40 -32.02
CA GLY A 83 -27.94 5.37 -31.05
C GLY A 83 -29.00 5.26 -29.96
N GLY A 84 -29.75 4.16 -29.94
CA GLY A 84 -30.62 3.86 -28.81
C GLY A 84 -29.81 3.55 -27.55
N ILE A 85 -30.51 3.57 -26.39
CA ILE A 85 -29.93 3.27 -25.05
C ILE A 85 -29.10 1.96 -25.05
N ALA A 86 -29.47 0.98 -25.87
CA ALA A 86 -28.76 -0.29 -25.99
C ALA A 86 -27.28 -0.12 -26.49
N GLN A 87 -27.07 0.71 -27.52
CA GLN A 87 -25.68 0.97 -28.03
C GLN A 87 -24.83 1.76 -27.06
N ALA A 88 -25.43 2.72 -26.34
CA ALA A 88 -24.74 3.46 -25.30
C ALA A 88 -24.27 2.52 -24.16
N VAL A 89 -25.14 1.62 -23.71
CA VAL A 89 -24.81 0.62 -22.68
C VAL A 89 -23.73 -0.35 -23.16
N GLU A 90 -23.76 -0.76 -24.43
CA GLU A 90 -22.75 -1.64 -25.03
C GLU A 90 -21.39 -0.93 -25.12
N ALA A 91 -21.35 0.31 -25.59
CA ALA A 91 -20.16 1.14 -25.65
C ALA A 91 -19.49 1.32 -24.27
N MET A 92 -20.30 1.61 -23.25
CA MET A 92 -19.81 1.74 -21.88
C MET A 92 -19.28 0.41 -21.31
N LYS A 93 -19.93 -0.72 -21.61
CA LYS A 93 -19.41 -2.05 -21.22
C LYS A 93 -18.09 -2.41 -21.91
N LEU A 94 -17.87 -1.93 -23.12
CA LEU A 94 -16.62 -2.13 -23.88
C LEU A 94 -15.50 -1.16 -23.46
N GLY A 95 -15.78 -0.24 -22.53
CA GLY A 95 -14.77 0.66 -21.97
C GLY A 95 -14.74 2.06 -22.59
N ALA A 96 -15.78 2.50 -23.29
CA ALA A 96 -15.90 3.89 -23.73
C ALA A 96 -15.88 4.83 -22.50
N TYR A 97 -15.18 5.97 -22.65
CA TYR A 97 -15.13 6.98 -21.60
C TYR A 97 -16.46 7.69 -21.42
N ASP A 98 -17.11 8.06 -22.53
CA ASP A 98 -18.44 8.66 -22.54
C ASP A 98 -19.10 8.42 -23.91
N PHE A 99 -20.41 8.67 -23.96
CA PHE A 99 -21.24 8.52 -25.13
C PHE A 99 -22.10 9.78 -25.31
N ILE A 100 -22.06 10.38 -26.53
CA ILE A 100 -22.76 11.63 -26.84
C ILE A 100 -23.67 11.43 -28.05
N GLU A 101 -24.94 11.74 -27.88
CA GLU A 101 -25.95 11.67 -28.96
C GLU A 101 -26.05 13.01 -29.70
N LYS A 102 -26.03 12.97 -31.05
CA LYS A 102 -26.31 14.12 -31.95
C LYS A 102 -27.84 14.39 -31.99
N PRO A 103 -28.34 15.63 -31.86
CA PRO A 103 -27.59 16.88 -31.74
C PRO A 103 -27.17 17.15 -30.28
N TYR A 104 -25.90 17.60 -30.06
CA TYR A 104 -25.35 17.94 -28.77
C TYR A 104 -24.96 19.43 -28.71
N LYS A 105 -24.92 19.96 -27.49
CA LYS A 105 -24.37 21.29 -27.22
C LYS A 105 -22.83 21.21 -27.23
N GLN A 106 -22.19 22.19 -27.87
CA GLN A 106 -20.73 22.27 -27.98
C GLN A 106 -20.05 22.30 -26.60
N ASP A 107 -20.61 23.04 -25.62
CA ASP A 107 -20.11 23.10 -24.25
C ASP A 107 -20.03 21.70 -23.61
N ARG A 108 -21.04 20.84 -23.85
CA ARG A 108 -21.04 19.47 -23.32
C ARG A 108 -19.87 18.65 -23.87
N LEU A 109 -19.58 18.74 -25.17
CA LEU A 109 -18.46 18.03 -25.80
C LEU A 109 -17.13 18.50 -25.23
N ILE A 110 -16.95 19.83 -25.10
CA ILE A 110 -15.75 20.43 -24.51
C ILE A 110 -15.54 19.96 -23.07
N ASP A 111 -16.57 19.97 -22.25
CA ASP A 111 -16.51 19.54 -20.84
C ASP A 111 -16.13 18.06 -20.71
N VAL A 112 -16.69 17.18 -21.55
CA VAL A 112 -16.35 15.75 -21.56
C VAL A 112 -14.92 15.55 -22.00
N ILE A 113 -14.44 16.23 -23.05
CA ILE A 113 -13.06 16.16 -23.52
C ILE A 113 -12.09 16.63 -22.44
N LYS A 114 -12.34 17.76 -21.78
CA LYS A 114 -11.49 18.29 -20.72
C LYS A 114 -11.37 17.30 -19.55
N ARG A 115 -12.48 16.71 -19.11
CA ARG A 115 -12.47 15.67 -18.06
C ARG A 115 -11.70 14.43 -18.49
N ALA A 116 -11.91 13.97 -19.72
CA ALA A 116 -11.20 12.83 -20.29
C ALA A 116 -9.69 13.07 -20.41
N CYS A 117 -9.27 14.27 -20.83
CA CYS A 117 -7.87 14.67 -20.87
C CYS A 117 -7.26 14.71 -19.46
N GLN A 118 -7.99 15.18 -18.47
CA GLN A 118 -7.53 15.18 -17.08
C GLN A 118 -7.32 13.74 -16.58
N GLN A 119 -8.24 12.83 -16.90
CA GLN A 119 -8.07 11.42 -16.57
C GLN A 119 -6.87 10.80 -17.28
N ARG A 120 -6.69 11.09 -18.58
CA ARG A 120 -5.53 10.59 -19.34
C ARG A 120 -4.20 11.09 -18.78
N LYS A 121 -4.12 12.36 -18.36
CA LYS A 121 -2.93 12.89 -17.67
C LYS A 121 -2.61 12.10 -16.40
N VAL A 122 -3.63 11.78 -15.60
CA VAL A 122 -3.47 10.94 -14.41
C VAL A 122 -2.99 9.54 -14.80
N THR A 123 -3.57 8.93 -15.84
CA THR A 123 -3.17 7.61 -16.34
C THR A 123 -1.74 7.60 -16.86
N LEU A 124 -1.31 8.63 -17.62
CA LEU A 124 0.07 8.75 -18.12
C LEU A 124 1.09 9.07 -17.03
N ALA A 125 0.72 9.88 -16.05
CA ALA A 125 1.54 10.07 -14.85
C ALA A 125 1.69 8.79 -14.03
N THR A 126 0.83 7.82 -14.28
CA THR A 126 0.79 6.51 -13.62
C THR A 126 1.33 5.38 -14.52
N GLN A 127 1.95 5.70 -15.68
CA GLN A 127 2.55 4.65 -16.54
C GLN A 127 3.76 3.99 -15.86
N PRO A 128 3.72 2.63 -15.71
CA PRO A 128 4.43 1.94 -14.63
C PRO A 128 5.78 1.32 -14.98
N GLN A 129 6.40 1.53 -16.12
CA GLN A 129 7.52 0.67 -16.52
C GLN A 129 8.92 1.14 -16.09
N GLN A 130 9.12 2.41 -15.77
CA GLN A 130 10.37 2.87 -15.12
C GLN A 130 10.18 3.28 -13.65
N ALA A 131 8.96 3.74 -13.29
CA ALA A 131 8.63 4.09 -11.92
C ALA A 131 8.37 2.86 -11.04
N THR A 132 7.95 1.71 -11.60
CA THR A 132 7.72 0.47 -10.83
C THR A 132 9.02 -0.13 -10.33
N ALA A 133 10.04 -0.30 -11.16
CA ALA A 133 11.32 -0.86 -10.73
C ALA A 133 11.99 0.01 -9.65
N ALA A 134 12.00 1.34 -9.82
CA ALA A 134 12.54 2.25 -8.82
C ALA A 134 11.72 2.27 -7.52
N ASN A 135 10.39 2.14 -7.61
CA ASN A 135 9.52 2.03 -6.45
C ASN A 135 9.62 0.66 -5.77
N ASP A 136 9.83 -0.41 -6.54
CA ASP A 136 10.07 -1.77 -6.02
C ASP A 136 11.39 -1.82 -5.24
N ASP A 137 12.48 -1.29 -5.81
CA ASP A 137 13.77 -1.21 -5.15
C ASP A 137 13.71 -0.34 -3.89
N TRP A 138 13.02 0.81 -3.96
CA TRP A 138 12.82 1.68 -2.81
C TRP A 138 12.02 0.97 -1.71
N LEU A 139 10.89 0.33 -2.07
CA LEU A 139 10.05 -0.36 -1.09
C LEU A 139 10.76 -1.58 -0.50
N ALA A 140 11.57 -2.30 -1.29
CA ALA A 140 12.41 -3.39 -0.81
C ALA A 140 13.49 -2.91 0.17
N SER A 141 13.98 -1.68 0.02
CA SER A 141 14.93 -1.08 0.99
C SER A 141 14.28 -0.66 2.31
N ILE A 142 12.95 -0.46 2.32
CA ILE A 142 12.17 -0.03 3.49
C ILE A 142 11.51 -1.24 4.19
N ILE A 143 10.78 -2.08 3.43
CA ILE A 143 10.15 -3.32 3.91
C ILE A 143 11.09 -4.47 3.59
N ILE A 144 12.03 -4.71 4.49
CA ILE A 144 13.13 -5.67 4.31
C ILE A 144 12.60 -7.09 4.45
N GLY A 145 13.07 -7.99 3.58
CA GLY A 145 12.74 -9.42 3.55
C GLY A 145 12.49 -9.92 2.13
N GLU A 146 12.66 -11.22 1.91
CA GLU A 146 12.46 -11.89 0.62
C GLU A 146 11.46 -13.04 0.70
N SER A 147 10.86 -13.25 1.87
CA SER A 147 9.81 -14.25 2.06
C SER A 147 8.57 -13.93 1.22
N GLU A 148 7.77 -14.94 0.87
CA GLU A 148 6.53 -14.76 0.11
C GLU A 148 5.53 -13.82 0.80
N PRO A 149 5.30 -13.88 2.14
CA PRO A 149 4.46 -12.92 2.83
C PRO A 149 4.96 -11.47 2.70
N THR A 150 6.27 -11.24 2.73
CA THR A 150 6.84 -9.89 2.58
C THR A 150 6.74 -9.36 1.16
N ARG A 151 6.93 -10.22 0.14
CA ARG A 151 6.71 -9.85 -1.27
C ARG A 151 5.25 -9.49 -1.53
N THR A 152 4.31 -10.30 -1.03
CA THR A 152 2.87 -10.05 -1.13
C THR A 152 2.50 -8.72 -0.46
N LEU A 153 3.03 -8.45 0.74
CA LEU A 153 2.83 -7.18 1.44
C LEU A 153 3.30 -5.97 0.60
N ARG A 154 4.48 -6.05 -0.02
CA ARG A 154 4.98 -4.96 -0.90
C ARG A 154 4.05 -4.73 -2.08
N GLN A 155 3.54 -5.78 -2.72
CA GLN A 155 2.59 -5.68 -3.83
C GLN A 155 1.28 -5.02 -3.40
N GLN A 156 0.73 -5.39 -2.24
CA GLN A 156 -0.47 -4.76 -1.67
C GLN A 156 -0.25 -3.28 -1.38
N VAL A 157 0.88 -2.92 -0.77
CA VAL A 157 1.24 -1.52 -0.49
C VAL A 157 1.31 -0.70 -1.77
N GLN A 158 1.94 -1.21 -2.82
CA GLN A 158 2.03 -0.53 -4.12
C GLN A 158 0.66 -0.37 -4.79
N GLY A 159 -0.16 -1.41 -4.78
CA GLY A 159 -1.50 -1.36 -5.33
C GLY A 159 -2.37 -0.31 -4.64
N LEU A 160 -2.41 -0.34 -3.31
CA LEU A 160 -3.25 0.55 -2.51
C LEU A 160 -2.69 1.98 -2.39
N ALA A 161 -1.39 2.19 -2.57
CA ALA A 161 -0.82 3.54 -2.61
C ALA A 161 -1.37 4.38 -3.77
N ARG A 162 -1.65 3.75 -4.91
CA ARG A 162 -2.17 4.41 -6.12
C ARG A 162 -3.65 4.79 -6.03
N VAL A 163 -4.38 4.17 -5.11
CA VAL A 163 -5.82 4.40 -4.92
C VAL A 163 -6.02 5.43 -3.81
N ASN A 164 -6.89 6.41 -4.04
CA ASN A 164 -7.23 7.40 -3.02
C ASN A 164 -8.36 6.89 -2.10
N ALA A 165 -8.19 5.68 -1.56
CA ALA A 165 -9.11 5.06 -0.60
C ALA A 165 -8.53 5.11 0.81
N ASP A 166 -9.41 5.13 1.81
CA ASP A 166 -9.04 4.93 3.21
C ASP A 166 -8.59 3.46 3.39
N VAL A 167 -7.58 3.20 4.24
CA VAL A 167 -6.95 1.87 4.40
C VAL A 167 -6.87 1.52 5.88
N VAL A 168 -7.19 0.27 6.21
CA VAL A 168 -6.95 -0.31 7.54
C VAL A 168 -5.75 -1.24 7.48
N ILE A 169 -4.81 -1.07 8.41
CA ILE A 169 -3.62 -1.91 8.55
C ILE A 169 -3.79 -2.75 9.81
N ALA A 170 -4.04 -4.03 9.65
CA ALA A 170 -4.17 -4.98 10.75
C ALA A 170 -2.85 -5.75 10.96
N GLY A 171 -2.52 -6.04 12.21
CA GLY A 171 -1.36 -6.86 12.55
C GLY A 171 -0.91 -6.67 13.99
N GLU A 172 -0.17 -7.62 14.51
CA GLU A 172 0.31 -7.63 15.87
C GLU A 172 1.16 -6.40 16.23
N THR A 173 1.31 -6.14 17.51
CA THR A 173 2.21 -5.07 18.00
C THR A 173 3.65 -5.35 17.55
N GLY A 174 4.33 -4.30 17.05
CA GLY A 174 5.72 -4.39 16.64
C GLY A 174 5.97 -4.96 15.23
N THR A 175 4.93 -5.27 14.43
CA THR A 175 5.08 -5.78 13.05
C THR A 175 5.52 -4.74 12.02
N GLY A 176 5.37 -3.43 12.34
CA GLY A 176 5.78 -2.33 11.44
C GLY A 176 4.62 -1.59 10.76
N LYS A 177 3.42 -1.56 11.35
CA LYS A 177 2.22 -0.90 10.79
C LYS A 177 2.45 0.57 10.41
N GLU A 178 3.14 1.35 11.23
CA GLU A 178 3.47 2.74 10.91
C GLU A 178 4.39 2.86 9.69
N LEU A 179 5.37 1.95 9.54
CA LEU A 179 6.25 1.92 8.39
C LEU A 179 5.47 1.70 7.08
N VAL A 180 4.49 0.79 7.10
CA VAL A 180 3.58 0.53 5.97
C VAL A 180 2.71 1.74 5.69
N ALA A 181 2.16 2.41 6.71
CA ALA A 181 1.37 3.63 6.54
C ALA A 181 2.19 4.76 5.89
N ARG A 182 3.43 4.96 6.32
CA ARG A 182 4.37 5.92 5.72
C ARG A 182 4.70 5.56 4.27
N SER A 183 4.87 4.27 3.97
CA SER A 183 5.12 3.78 2.61
C SER A 183 3.93 4.00 1.69
N LEU A 184 2.70 3.74 2.17
CA LEU A 184 1.47 4.05 1.44
C LEU A 184 1.35 5.54 1.10
N HIS A 185 1.70 6.42 2.03
CA HIS A 185 1.69 7.86 1.80
C HIS A 185 2.77 8.28 0.80
N ALA A 186 4.01 7.83 0.99
CA ALA A 186 5.16 8.19 0.15
C ALA A 186 5.01 7.77 -1.32
N LEU A 187 4.29 6.66 -1.58
CA LEU A 187 3.99 6.17 -2.92
C LEU A 187 2.68 6.71 -3.50
N SER A 188 1.92 7.51 -2.74
CA SER A 188 0.62 8.05 -3.15
C SER A 188 0.74 9.36 -3.91
N ILE A 189 -0.38 9.78 -4.51
CA ILE A 189 -0.52 11.12 -5.12
C ILE A 189 -0.41 12.26 -4.09
N ARG A 190 -0.48 11.94 -2.78
CA ARG A 190 -0.44 12.89 -1.67
C ARG A 190 0.95 13.00 -1.03
N ARG A 191 1.99 12.40 -1.59
CA ARG A 191 3.35 12.35 -1.04
C ARG A 191 3.98 13.71 -0.72
N GLU A 192 3.60 14.75 -1.47
CA GLU A 192 4.10 16.13 -1.27
C GLU A 192 3.28 16.91 -0.21
N HIS A 193 2.23 16.28 0.34
CA HIS A 193 1.35 16.86 1.35
C HIS A 193 1.64 16.27 2.75
N PRO A 194 1.09 16.84 3.83
CA PRO A 194 1.40 16.39 5.17
C PRO A 194 1.01 14.92 5.43
N PHE A 195 1.91 14.19 6.11
CA PHE A 195 1.61 12.93 6.79
C PHE A 195 1.54 13.22 8.29
N VAL A 196 0.35 13.10 8.87
CA VAL A 196 0.08 13.44 10.27
C VAL A 196 -0.20 12.14 11.05
N PRO A 197 0.78 11.61 11.81
CA PRO A 197 0.57 10.43 12.64
C PRO A 197 0.03 10.81 14.02
N ILE A 198 -0.86 9.97 14.54
CA ILE A 198 -1.34 10.04 15.93
C ILE A 198 -1.53 8.61 16.46
N ASN A 199 -1.03 8.35 17.66
CA ASN A 199 -1.40 7.15 18.41
C ASN A 199 -2.57 7.49 19.35
N VAL A 200 -3.74 6.92 19.04
CA VAL A 200 -4.98 7.19 19.77
C VAL A 200 -4.89 6.69 21.22
N GLY A 201 -4.26 5.53 21.44
CA GLY A 201 -4.09 4.94 22.77
C GLY A 201 -3.12 5.70 23.68
N ALA A 202 -2.26 6.54 23.11
CA ALA A 202 -1.27 7.31 23.88
C ALA A 202 -1.81 8.66 24.40
N ILE A 203 -2.99 9.11 23.94
CA ILE A 203 -3.56 10.41 24.31
C ILE A 203 -4.67 10.23 25.33
N PRO A 204 -4.63 10.97 26.46
CA PRO A 204 -5.74 10.99 27.41
C PRO A 204 -7.06 11.38 26.74
N GLU A 205 -8.16 10.71 27.08
CA GLU A 205 -9.48 10.94 26.49
C GLU A 205 -9.90 12.42 26.56
N THR A 206 -9.56 13.12 27.65
CA THR A 206 -9.87 14.54 27.84
C THR A 206 -9.18 15.48 26.85
N LEU A 207 -8.07 15.05 26.25
CA LEU A 207 -7.31 15.85 25.27
C LEU A 207 -7.58 15.39 23.83
N LEU A 208 -8.04 14.16 23.63
CA LEU A 208 -8.19 13.55 22.30
C LEU A 208 -9.07 14.40 21.37
N GLU A 209 -10.16 14.98 21.89
CA GLU A 209 -11.06 15.83 21.12
C GLU A 209 -10.37 17.09 20.61
N SER A 210 -9.69 17.79 21.51
CA SER A 210 -8.94 19.00 21.19
C SER A 210 -7.78 18.73 20.22
N GLU A 211 -7.11 17.58 20.33
CA GLU A 211 -6.05 17.19 19.40
C GLU A 211 -6.61 16.89 18.01
N LEU A 212 -7.63 16.04 17.90
CA LEU A 212 -8.16 15.60 16.61
C LEU A 212 -8.90 16.73 15.88
N PHE A 213 -9.83 17.40 16.58
CA PHE A 213 -10.77 18.35 15.95
C PHE A 213 -10.38 19.82 16.13
N GLY A 214 -9.45 20.13 17.06
CA GLY A 214 -9.11 21.50 17.43
C GLY A 214 -10.14 22.16 18.33
N HIS A 215 -9.85 23.36 18.80
CA HIS A 215 -10.77 24.12 19.64
C HIS A 215 -10.66 25.62 19.38
N GLU A 216 -11.76 26.36 19.64
CA GLU A 216 -11.78 27.81 19.70
C GLU A 216 -11.36 28.32 21.08
N ALA A 217 -10.90 29.56 21.15
CA ALA A 217 -10.59 30.19 22.43
C ALA A 217 -11.83 30.25 23.33
N GLY A 218 -11.70 29.83 24.58
CA GLY A 218 -12.79 29.78 25.54
C GLY A 218 -13.70 28.55 25.46
N ALA A 219 -13.39 27.55 24.64
CA ALA A 219 -14.21 26.35 24.45
C ALA A 219 -14.33 25.49 25.74
N PHE A 220 -13.29 25.52 26.60
CA PHE A 220 -13.27 24.85 27.90
C PHE A 220 -12.29 25.55 28.85
N THR A 221 -12.33 25.18 30.14
CA THR A 221 -11.41 25.74 31.15
C THR A 221 -9.96 25.37 30.81
N GLY A 222 -9.17 26.41 30.40
CA GLY A 222 -7.80 26.25 29.93
C GLY A 222 -7.58 26.50 28.42
N ALA A 223 -8.63 26.63 27.62
CA ALA A 223 -8.58 26.97 26.20
C ALA A 223 -8.32 28.48 25.99
N GLN A 224 -7.12 28.95 26.33
CA GLN A 224 -6.76 30.36 26.23
C GLN A 224 -6.62 30.88 24.78
N LYS A 225 -6.23 29.98 23.85
CA LYS A 225 -6.01 30.30 22.43
C LYS A 225 -6.70 29.27 21.55
N ARG A 226 -7.06 29.66 20.33
CA ARG A 226 -7.50 28.75 19.28
C ARG A 226 -6.39 27.74 18.95
N ARG A 227 -6.77 26.47 18.75
CA ARG A 227 -5.88 25.40 18.28
C ARG A 227 -6.44 24.70 17.05
N ILE A 228 -5.58 24.53 16.05
CA ILE A 228 -5.88 23.78 14.83
C ILE A 228 -5.82 22.29 15.17
N GLY A 229 -6.84 21.51 14.78
CA GLY A 229 -6.89 20.07 14.96
C GLY A 229 -6.08 19.28 13.92
N LEU A 230 -5.79 18.01 14.22
CA LEU A 230 -4.99 17.16 13.33
C LEU A 230 -5.70 16.87 11.99
N PHE A 231 -7.04 16.82 11.95
CA PHE A 231 -7.79 16.73 10.69
C PHE A 231 -7.56 17.93 9.78
N GLU A 232 -7.54 19.14 10.33
CA GLU A 232 -7.23 20.33 9.56
C GLU A 232 -5.75 20.37 9.14
N ALA A 233 -4.84 19.96 10.04
CA ALA A 233 -3.41 19.89 9.76
C ALA A 233 -3.06 18.88 8.66
N ALA A 234 -3.86 17.81 8.53
CA ALA A 234 -3.71 16.79 7.50
C ALA A 234 -4.41 17.14 6.17
N HIS A 235 -4.97 18.35 6.03
CA HIS A 235 -5.69 18.76 4.82
C HIS A 235 -4.85 18.55 3.54
N GLN A 236 -5.44 17.95 2.50
CA GLN A 236 -4.83 17.45 1.26
C GLN A 236 -3.84 16.28 1.43
N GLY A 237 -3.43 15.99 2.66
CA GLY A 237 -2.48 14.94 3.01
C GLY A 237 -3.12 13.64 3.50
N THR A 238 -2.45 13.01 4.46
CA THR A 238 -2.84 11.74 5.08
C THR A 238 -2.82 11.87 6.60
N LEU A 239 -3.89 11.45 7.25
CA LEU A 239 -3.95 11.27 8.71
C LEU A 239 -3.79 9.77 9.01
N PHE A 240 -2.79 9.44 9.83
CA PHE A 240 -2.56 8.08 10.30
C PHE A 240 -3.03 7.92 11.74
N LEU A 241 -4.02 7.05 11.97
CA LEU A 241 -4.61 6.74 13.26
C LEU A 241 -4.07 5.39 13.74
N ASP A 242 -3.08 5.39 14.62
CA ASP A 242 -2.57 4.16 15.23
C ASP A 242 -3.40 3.78 16.46
N GLU A 243 -3.56 2.48 16.70
CA GLU A 243 -4.37 1.89 17.77
C GLU A 243 -5.83 2.39 17.74
N ILE A 244 -6.47 2.33 16.55
CA ILE A 244 -7.84 2.81 16.35
C ILE A 244 -8.85 2.10 17.26
N GLU A 245 -8.61 0.86 17.64
CA GLU A 245 -9.41 0.08 18.59
C GLU A 245 -9.47 0.70 19.99
N SER A 246 -8.48 1.51 20.35
CA SER A 246 -8.43 2.23 21.65
C SER A 246 -9.28 3.51 21.67
N MET A 247 -9.93 3.86 20.53
CA MET A 247 -10.74 5.08 20.42
C MET A 247 -12.04 4.93 21.24
N PRO A 248 -12.34 5.85 22.19
CA PRO A 248 -13.60 5.82 22.94
C PRO A 248 -14.82 5.96 22.04
N MET A 249 -15.94 5.33 22.40
CA MET A 249 -17.18 5.29 21.59
C MET A 249 -17.72 6.68 21.23
N SER A 250 -17.58 7.66 22.09
CA SER A 250 -17.96 9.06 21.85
C SER A 250 -17.20 9.69 20.67
N PHE A 251 -15.92 9.34 20.51
CA PHE A 251 -15.08 9.83 19.43
C PHE A 251 -15.26 9.05 18.13
N GLN A 252 -15.60 7.77 18.21
CA GLN A 252 -15.96 6.97 17.04
C GLN A 252 -17.15 7.57 16.28
N ILE A 253 -18.15 8.11 17.01
CA ILE A 253 -19.30 8.83 16.41
C ILE A 253 -18.84 10.08 15.64
N LYS A 254 -17.92 10.86 16.22
CA LYS A 254 -17.39 12.07 15.59
C LYS A 254 -16.52 11.73 14.37
N LEU A 255 -15.68 10.71 14.49
CA LEU A 255 -14.87 10.21 13.38
C LEU A 255 -15.76 9.77 12.22
N LEU A 256 -16.82 9.02 12.47
CA LEU A 256 -17.77 8.59 11.45
C LEU A 256 -18.34 9.78 10.67
N ARG A 257 -18.78 10.84 11.37
CA ARG A 257 -19.29 12.05 10.73
C ARG A 257 -18.24 12.72 9.85
N VAL A 258 -16.99 12.86 10.33
CA VAL A 258 -15.90 13.42 9.53
C VAL A 258 -15.62 12.61 8.28
N LEU A 259 -15.67 11.27 8.38
CA LEU A 259 -15.49 10.38 7.23
C LEU A 259 -16.61 10.47 6.20
N GLN A 260 -17.86 10.74 6.65
CA GLN A 260 -19.03 10.84 5.79
C GLN A 260 -19.17 12.22 5.15
N GLU A 261 -19.05 13.27 5.96
CA GLU A 261 -19.33 14.66 5.56
C GLU A 261 -18.08 15.35 4.97
N ARG A 262 -16.89 14.82 5.25
CA ARG A 262 -15.61 15.42 4.87
C ARG A 262 -15.44 16.84 5.40
N GLU A 263 -16.00 17.07 6.59
CA GLU A 263 -15.94 18.34 7.31
C GLU A 263 -15.58 18.09 8.77
N VAL A 264 -14.94 19.07 9.39
CA VAL A 264 -14.60 19.06 10.82
C VAL A 264 -15.17 20.30 11.50
N VAL A 265 -15.69 20.13 12.72
CA VAL A 265 -16.16 21.23 13.57
C VAL A 265 -15.29 21.29 14.82
N ARG A 266 -14.69 22.46 15.10
CA ARG A 266 -13.87 22.64 16.31
C ARG A 266 -14.71 22.64 17.56
N VAL A 267 -14.12 22.20 18.66
CA VAL A 267 -14.75 22.30 19.98
C VAL A 267 -15.05 23.77 20.31
N GLY A 268 -16.29 24.07 20.71
CA GLY A 268 -16.75 25.44 20.96
C GLY A 268 -17.14 26.24 19.71
N SER A 269 -17.19 25.62 18.52
CA SER A 269 -17.67 26.21 17.27
C SER A 269 -18.83 25.42 16.70
N ASN A 270 -19.64 26.09 15.85
CA ASN A 270 -20.66 25.43 15.03
C ASN A 270 -20.35 25.57 13.53
N THR A 271 -19.18 26.09 13.18
CA THR A 271 -18.80 26.32 11.77
C THR A 271 -18.11 25.08 11.22
N PRO A 272 -18.67 24.39 10.20
CA PRO A 272 -18.00 23.28 9.55
C PRO A 272 -16.83 23.79 8.70
N ILE A 273 -15.74 23.05 8.69
CA ILE A 273 -14.52 23.30 7.94
C ILE A 273 -14.32 22.14 6.98
N PRO A 274 -14.40 22.34 5.66
CA PRO A 274 -14.22 21.26 4.71
C PRO A 274 -12.78 20.75 4.71
N ILE A 275 -12.61 19.44 4.71
CA ILE A 275 -11.31 18.78 4.70
C ILE A 275 -11.24 17.74 3.56
N ASN A 276 -10.06 17.62 2.98
CA ASN A 276 -9.74 16.56 2.03
C ASN A 276 -8.56 15.77 2.58
N VAL A 277 -8.83 14.71 3.34
CA VAL A 277 -7.82 13.92 4.04
C VAL A 277 -8.01 12.45 3.69
N ARG A 278 -6.90 11.75 3.38
CA ARG A 278 -6.88 10.29 3.31
C ARG A 278 -6.65 9.74 4.71
N ILE A 279 -7.45 8.77 5.13
CA ILE A 279 -7.30 8.12 6.44
C ILE A 279 -6.59 6.77 6.24
N ILE A 280 -5.55 6.56 7.06
CA ILE A 280 -4.93 5.25 7.24
C ILE A 280 -5.05 4.92 8.71
N SER A 281 -5.71 3.82 9.04
CA SER A 281 -5.90 3.37 10.43
C SER A 281 -5.09 2.10 10.68
N ALA A 282 -4.50 1.96 11.86
CA ALA A 282 -3.82 0.74 12.26
C ALA A 282 -4.48 0.12 13.50
N THR A 283 -4.57 -1.20 13.53
CA THR A 283 -5.14 -1.98 14.64
C THR A 283 -4.32 -3.24 14.91
N LYS A 284 -4.34 -3.70 16.16
CA LYS A 284 -3.79 -5.00 16.60
C LYS A 284 -4.88 -6.03 16.86
N GLU A 285 -6.15 -5.59 16.89
CA GLU A 285 -7.32 -6.44 17.16
C GLU A 285 -8.17 -6.57 15.88
N ASP A 286 -9.00 -7.60 15.84
CA ASP A 286 -10.06 -7.71 14.83
C ASP A 286 -11.18 -6.71 15.15
N LEU A 287 -11.29 -5.65 14.33
CA LEU A 287 -12.32 -4.61 14.50
C LEU A 287 -13.74 -5.16 14.34
N ARG A 288 -13.94 -6.28 13.64
CA ARG A 288 -15.24 -6.92 13.48
C ARG A 288 -15.64 -7.61 14.78
N GLU A 289 -14.71 -8.32 15.44
CA GLU A 289 -14.96 -8.91 16.75
C GLU A 289 -15.20 -7.80 17.78
N ALA A 290 -14.39 -6.75 17.79
CA ALA A 290 -14.60 -5.59 18.66
C ALA A 290 -15.98 -4.93 18.45
N ALA A 291 -16.48 -4.88 17.21
CA ALA A 291 -17.82 -4.38 16.92
C ALA A 291 -18.91 -5.31 17.44
N ASN A 292 -18.78 -6.63 17.28
CA ASN A 292 -19.71 -7.62 17.83
C ASN A 292 -19.79 -7.57 19.35
N GLU A 293 -18.68 -7.24 20.02
CA GLU A 293 -18.60 -7.07 21.48
C GLU A 293 -19.07 -5.69 21.95
N GLY A 294 -19.43 -4.78 21.05
CA GLY A 294 -19.87 -3.42 21.38
C GLY A 294 -18.74 -2.46 21.80
N ARG A 295 -17.47 -2.83 21.62
CA ARG A 295 -16.30 -1.98 21.89
C ARG A 295 -15.97 -1.06 20.70
N PHE A 296 -16.43 -1.43 19.52
CA PHE A 296 -16.29 -0.63 18.28
C PHE A 296 -17.65 -0.49 17.59
N ARG A 297 -17.90 0.61 16.90
CA ARG A 297 -19.16 0.81 16.20
C ARG A 297 -19.16 0.07 14.87
N GLU A 298 -20.23 -0.65 14.59
CA GLU A 298 -20.42 -1.40 13.37
C GLU A 298 -20.45 -0.48 12.11
N ASP A 299 -21.12 0.68 12.21
CA ASP A 299 -21.19 1.66 11.13
C ASP A 299 -19.82 2.27 10.80
N LEU A 300 -18.98 2.54 11.79
CA LEU A 300 -17.61 3.00 11.60
C LEU A 300 -16.74 1.89 10.99
N TYR A 301 -16.89 0.64 11.44
CA TYR A 301 -16.20 -0.51 10.86
C TYR A 301 -16.43 -0.58 9.35
N TYR A 302 -17.68 -0.62 8.87
CA TYR A 302 -17.97 -0.67 7.44
C TYR A 302 -17.50 0.56 6.67
N ARG A 303 -17.41 1.71 7.32
CA ARG A 303 -16.92 2.94 6.67
C ARG A 303 -15.40 2.95 6.51
N LEU A 304 -14.64 2.34 7.43
CA LEU A 304 -13.19 2.23 7.39
C LEU A 304 -12.70 1.08 6.52
N MET A 305 -13.37 -0.07 6.55
CA MET A 305 -12.98 -1.30 5.85
C MET A 305 -13.27 -1.26 4.34
N VAL A 306 -12.81 -0.21 3.67
CA VAL A 306 -12.88 -0.10 2.20
C VAL A 306 -11.72 -0.89 1.56
N ALA A 307 -10.55 -0.82 2.17
CA ALA A 307 -9.37 -1.60 1.81
C ALA A 307 -8.59 -1.94 3.09
N ASP A 308 -7.99 -3.14 3.12
CA ASP A 308 -7.20 -3.60 4.25
C ASP A 308 -5.87 -4.20 3.83
N ILE A 309 -4.90 -4.13 4.74
CA ILE A 309 -3.60 -4.79 4.65
C ILE A 309 -3.39 -5.55 5.95
N HIS A 310 -3.11 -6.84 5.84
CA HIS A 310 -2.74 -7.65 6.99
C HIS A 310 -1.22 -7.84 7.05
N LEU A 311 -0.58 -7.33 8.10
CA LEU A 311 0.85 -7.51 8.32
C LEU A 311 1.11 -8.86 8.99
N PRO A 312 1.89 -9.76 8.35
CA PRO A 312 2.25 -11.03 8.94
C PRO A 312 3.09 -10.82 10.21
N ALA A 313 2.87 -11.65 11.21
CA ALA A 313 3.75 -11.72 12.36
C ALA A 313 5.16 -12.19 11.93
N LEU A 314 6.18 -11.86 12.71
CA LEU A 314 7.55 -12.18 12.33
C LEU A 314 7.81 -13.70 12.27
N ARG A 315 7.11 -14.48 13.11
CA ARG A 315 7.12 -15.96 13.08
C ARG A 315 6.56 -16.56 11.80
N ASP A 316 5.70 -15.84 11.06
CA ASP A 316 5.12 -16.29 9.78
C ASP A 316 6.01 -15.95 8.58
N ARG A 317 7.11 -15.23 8.81
CA ARG A 317 8.15 -14.86 7.85
C ARG A 317 9.54 -15.00 8.42
N ILE A 318 9.79 -16.13 9.07
CA ILE A 318 11.04 -16.41 9.81
C ILE A 318 12.28 -16.31 8.90
N ASP A 319 12.14 -16.62 7.62
CA ASP A 319 13.21 -16.53 6.63
C ASP A 319 13.75 -15.07 6.46
N ASP A 320 12.99 -14.07 6.86
CA ASP A 320 13.41 -12.67 6.81
C ASP A 320 14.20 -12.23 8.05
N VAL A 321 14.15 -13.00 9.13
CA VAL A 321 14.76 -12.62 10.42
C VAL A 321 16.25 -12.37 10.34
N PRO A 322 17.09 -13.22 9.71
CA PRO A 322 18.53 -12.97 9.60
C PRO A 322 18.87 -11.69 8.84
N ALA A 323 18.12 -11.40 7.78
CA ALA A 323 18.29 -10.19 6.97
C ALA A 323 17.92 -8.92 7.76
N LEU A 324 16.77 -8.95 8.45
CA LEU A 324 16.28 -7.87 9.32
C LEU A 324 17.24 -7.63 10.49
N PHE A 325 17.71 -8.69 11.15
CA PHE A 325 18.68 -8.59 12.27
C PHE A 325 19.98 -7.96 11.81
N SER A 326 20.52 -8.42 10.68
CA SER A 326 21.73 -7.85 10.07
C SER A 326 21.56 -6.38 9.68
N TYR A 327 20.36 -5.98 9.25
CA TYR A 327 20.04 -4.58 8.97
C TYR A 327 20.07 -3.74 10.25
N PHE A 328 19.40 -4.19 11.32
CA PHE A 328 19.38 -3.46 12.60
C PHE A 328 20.75 -3.41 13.27
N LEU A 329 21.55 -4.46 13.15
CA LEU A 329 22.95 -4.43 13.61
C LEU A 329 23.76 -3.35 12.90
N ARG A 330 23.63 -3.22 11.58
CA ARG A 330 24.32 -2.18 10.82
C ARG A 330 23.82 -0.78 11.20
N GLU A 331 22.52 -0.62 11.40
CA GLU A 331 21.92 0.63 11.87
C GLU A 331 22.47 1.01 13.26
N ALA A 332 22.45 0.08 14.20
CA ALA A 332 22.96 0.27 15.55
C ALA A 332 24.49 0.56 15.57
N GLY A 333 25.26 -0.15 14.75
CA GLY A 333 26.70 0.08 14.60
C GLY A 333 27.02 1.49 14.11
N ARG A 334 26.31 1.97 13.10
CA ARG A 334 26.46 3.35 12.59
C ARG A 334 26.12 4.39 13.67
N ASN A 335 25.02 4.19 14.40
CA ASN A 335 24.55 5.13 15.41
C ASN A 335 25.48 5.22 16.63
N ASN A 336 26.17 4.13 16.98
CA ASN A 336 27.04 4.04 18.15
C ASN A 336 28.52 4.10 17.80
N GLY A 337 28.91 4.16 16.53
CA GLY A 337 30.30 4.15 16.09
C GLY A 337 31.03 2.84 16.41
N LEU A 338 30.30 1.72 16.47
CA LEU A 338 30.82 0.39 16.78
C LEU A 338 30.92 -0.48 15.52
N GLU A 339 31.95 -1.34 15.48
CA GLU A 339 32.08 -2.35 14.44
C GLU A 339 30.96 -3.39 14.58
N VAL A 340 30.41 -3.77 13.44
CA VAL A 340 29.32 -4.76 13.38
C VAL A 340 29.93 -6.16 13.41
N PRO A 341 29.64 -6.98 14.43
CA PRO A 341 30.13 -8.35 14.52
C PRO A 341 29.52 -9.21 13.41
N LYS A 342 30.26 -10.23 12.98
CA LYS A 342 29.74 -11.24 12.06
C LYS A 342 28.91 -12.22 12.87
N LEU A 343 27.69 -12.50 12.39
CA LEU A 343 26.88 -13.58 12.95
C LEU A 343 27.48 -14.91 12.53
N ASP A 344 27.61 -15.80 13.47
CA ASP A 344 27.96 -17.17 13.19
C ASP A 344 26.71 -18.03 12.91
N TYR A 345 26.94 -19.30 12.64
CA TYR A 345 25.84 -20.23 12.34
C TYR A 345 24.90 -20.47 13.53
N GLU A 346 25.46 -20.55 14.74
CA GLU A 346 24.66 -20.75 15.97
C GLU A 346 23.78 -19.53 16.26
N ASP A 347 24.30 -18.34 15.99
CA ASP A 347 23.55 -17.09 16.11
C ASP A 347 22.35 -17.05 15.17
N VAL A 348 22.54 -17.40 13.89
CA VAL A 348 21.46 -17.44 12.90
C VAL A 348 20.41 -18.47 13.30
N LEU A 349 20.82 -19.68 13.70
CA LEU A 349 19.90 -20.71 14.15
C LEU A 349 19.09 -20.27 15.38
N ALA A 350 19.73 -19.59 16.34
CA ALA A 350 19.04 -19.07 17.51
C ALA A 350 17.97 -18.02 17.14
N LEU A 351 18.26 -17.16 16.16
CA LEU A 351 17.32 -16.19 15.64
C LEU A 351 16.10 -16.83 14.95
N GLU A 352 16.33 -17.88 14.16
CA GLU A 352 15.25 -18.59 13.41
C GLU A 352 14.36 -19.46 14.32
N LEU A 353 14.90 -19.94 15.43
CA LEU A 353 14.17 -20.77 16.40
C LEU A 353 13.28 -19.96 17.36
N HIS A 354 13.45 -18.65 17.43
CA HIS A 354 12.72 -17.80 18.34
C HIS A 354 11.37 -17.38 17.73
N ASP A 355 10.31 -17.33 18.55
CA ASP A 355 8.94 -17.02 18.11
C ASP A 355 8.66 -15.52 17.92
N TRP A 356 9.54 -14.66 18.39
CA TRP A 356 9.44 -13.20 18.26
C TRP A 356 8.08 -12.61 18.67
N PRO A 357 7.61 -12.78 19.93
CA PRO A 357 6.31 -12.28 20.36
C PRO A 357 6.19 -10.74 20.26
N GLY A 358 7.29 -10.00 20.38
CA GLY A 358 7.38 -8.56 20.14
C GLY A 358 7.68 -8.17 18.69
N ASN A 359 7.68 -9.15 17.78
CA ASN A 359 7.89 -8.97 16.34
C ASN A 359 9.17 -8.18 16.00
N VAL A 360 9.12 -7.32 14.98
CA VAL A 360 10.28 -6.52 14.52
C VAL A 360 10.80 -5.56 15.58
N ARG A 361 9.93 -5.10 16.50
CA ARG A 361 10.36 -4.22 17.61
C ARG A 361 11.28 -4.97 18.56
N GLU A 362 10.95 -6.20 18.91
CA GLU A 362 11.78 -7.06 19.74
C GLU A 362 13.10 -7.41 19.04
N LEU A 363 13.03 -7.77 17.75
CA LEU A 363 14.21 -8.09 16.94
C LEU A 363 15.19 -6.91 16.90
N LYS A 364 14.68 -5.68 16.68
CA LYS A 364 15.50 -4.46 16.68
C LYS A 364 16.21 -4.26 18.04
N HIS A 365 15.49 -4.33 19.14
CA HIS A 365 16.07 -4.19 20.48
C HIS A 365 17.10 -5.29 20.77
N THR A 366 16.85 -6.52 20.30
CA THR A 366 17.79 -7.63 20.46
C THR A 366 19.07 -7.38 19.68
N ALA A 367 18.98 -6.84 18.46
CA ALA A 367 20.16 -6.47 17.67
C ALA A 367 20.98 -5.36 18.33
N GLU A 368 20.33 -4.32 18.87
CA GLU A 368 20.99 -3.25 19.62
C GLU A 368 21.71 -3.79 20.86
N ARG A 369 21.04 -4.65 21.64
CA ARG A 369 21.62 -5.31 22.84
C ARG A 369 22.80 -6.21 22.48
N TYR A 370 22.65 -7.01 21.42
CA TYR A 370 23.73 -7.90 20.96
C TYR A 370 24.98 -7.09 20.63
N LEU A 371 24.84 -6.00 19.85
CA LEU A 371 25.97 -5.14 19.51
C LEU A 371 26.68 -4.59 20.74
N LEU A 372 25.93 -4.08 21.72
CA LEU A 372 26.48 -3.53 22.95
C LEU A 372 27.13 -4.60 23.84
N SER A 373 26.48 -5.75 23.98
CA SER A 373 26.97 -6.87 24.78
C SER A 373 28.23 -7.51 24.19
N GLN A 374 28.26 -7.64 22.85
CA GLN A 374 29.42 -8.18 22.13
C GLN A 374 30.67 -7.29 22.31
N SER A 375 30.47 -5.95 22.26
CA SER A 375 31.56 -4.98 22.47
C SER A 375 32.13 -4.99 23.90
N ILE A 376 31.37 -5.44 24.91
CA ILE A 376 31.78 -5.41 26.32
C ILE A 376 32.26 -6.79 26.79
N SER A 377 31.57 -7.86 26.41
CA SER A 377 31.73 -9.20 27.03
C SER A 377 31.78 -10.36 26.05
N GLY A 378 31.70 -10.14 24.75
CA GLY A 378 31.77 -11.20 23.72
C GLY A 378 30.61 -12.20 23.76
N ILE A 379 29.45 -11.81 24.24
CA ILE A 379 28.26 -12.67 24.38
C ILE A 379 27.63 -12.96 23.01
N SER A 380 27.35 -14.24 22.71
CA SER A 380 26.67 -14.66 21.48
C SER A 380 25.18 -14.32 21.49
N VAL A 381 24.51 -14.33 20.30
CA VAL A 381 23.06 -14.19 20.20
C VAL A 381 22.36 -15.31 20.96
N SER A 382 22.85 -16.52 20.86
CA SER A 382 22.30 -17.69 21.54
C SER A 382 22.34 -17.56 23.06
N ASP A 383 23.41 -17.00 23.61
CA ASP A 383 23.50 -16.72 25.05
C ASP A 383 22.54 -15.59 25.47
N LEU A 384 22.43 -14.54 24.66
CA LEU A 384 21.50 -13.43 24.91
C LEU A 384 20.05 -13.91 24.97
N MET A 385 19.67 -14.84 24.09
CA MET A 385 18.35 -15.45 24.06
C MET A 385 18.09 -16.37 25.26
N ARG A 386 19.09 -17.18 25.65
CA ARG A 386 19.01 -18.07 26.83
C ARG A 386 18.90 -17.33 28.15
N LEU A 387 19.56 -16.18 28.26
CA LEU A 387 19.49 -15.35 29.48
C LEU A 387 18.12 -14.66 29.67
N GLY A 388 17.17 -14.84 28.76
CA GLY A 388 15.84 -14.22 28.84
C GLY A 388 15.90 -12.68 28.77
N LEU A 389 17.03 -12.13 28.34
CA LEU A 389 17.25 -10.68 28.27
C LEU A 389 16.50 -10.03 27.10
N SER A 390 15.82 -10.82 26.29
CA SER A 390 14.98 -10.35 25.18
C SER A 390 13.65 -9.76 25.65
N ASN A 391 13.07 -10.22 26.76
CA ASN A 391 11.90 -9.56 27.39
C ASN A 391 11.57 -10.19 28.76
N PRO A 392 11.48 -9.46 29.87
CA PRO A 392 11.05 -10.03 31.15
C PRO A 392 9.55 -10.44 31.15
N SER A 393 8.81 -10.19 30.09
CA SER A 393 7.38 -10.52 29.95
C SER A 393 7.11 -11.73 29.03
N ALA A 394 8.13 -12.34 28.42
CA ALA A 394 7.97 -13.54 27.63
C ALA A 394 7.80 -14.77 28.54
N THR A 395 6.64 -14.88 29.17
CA THR A 395 6.11 -16.20 29.58
C THR A 395 6.05 -17.05 28.33
N LEU A 396 6.80 -18.15 28.35
CA LEU A 396 6.78 -19.22 27.36
C LEU A 396 5.39 -19.36 26.74
N SER A 397 5.24 -19.02 25.47
CA SER A 397 4.01 -19.29 24.73
C SER A 397 3.83 -20.81 24.65
N ALA A 398 3.00 -21.33 25.54
CA ALA A 398 2.72 -22.75 25.77
C ALA A 398 1.84 -23.38 24.67
N GLU A 399 1.66 -22.71 23.52
CA GLU A 399 0.65 -23.09 22.53
C GLU A 399 1.15 -23.99 21.39
N ARG A 400 2.48 -24.17 21.24
CA ARG A 400 2.97 -25.14 20.24
C ARG A 400 3.27 -26.48 20.86
N SER A 401 2.75 -27.54 20.24
CA SER A 401 3.03 -28.92 20.66
C SER A 401 4.54 -29.23 20.56
N LEU A 402 5.03 -30.15 21.39
CA LEU A 402 6.41 -30.61 21.33
C LEU A 402 6.78 -31.09 19.92
N SER A 403 5.84 -31.73 19.22
CA SER A 403 6.01 -32.23 17.84
C SER A 403 6.28 -31.08 16.87
N GLU A 404 5.53 -29.99 16.95
CA GLU A 404 5.72 -28.81 16.06
C GLU A 404 7.05 -28.11 16.33
N ARG A 405 7.48 -28.03 17.56
CA ARG A 405 8.79 -27.46 17.94
C ARG A 405 9.95 -28.32 17.43
N ILE A 406 9.83 -29.65 17.50
CA ILE A 406 10.82 -30.59 16.96
C ILE A 406 10.86 -30.48 15.43
N ASP A 407 9.72 -30.40 14.77
CA ASP A 407 9.62 -30.28 13.31
C ASP A 407 10.26 -28.97 12.81
N GLN A 408 10.06 -27.88 13.52
CA GLN A 408 10.66 -26.59 13.19
C GLN A 408 12.19 -26.60 13.39
N PHE A 409 12.65 -27.18 14.49
CA PHE A 409 14.10 -27.37 14.74
C PHE A 409 14.75 -28.24 13.68
N GLU A 410 14.11 -29.34 13.32
CA GLU A 410 14.60 -30.27 12.30
C GLU A 410 14.68 -29.58 10.93
N LYS A 411 13.67 -28.80 10.54
CA LYS A 411 13.66 -28.03 9.30
C LYS A 411 14.81 -27.03 9.26
N ALA A 412 14.98 -26.24 10.34
CA ALA A 412 16.03 -25.24 10.43
C ALA A 412 17.42 -25.86 10.32
N LEU A 413 17.67 -26.94 11.04
CA LEU A 413 18.96 -27.65 11.03
C LEU A 413 19.31 -28.18 9.64
N ILE A 414 18.36 -28.86 8.97
CA ILE A 414 18.59 -29.43 7.63
C ILE A 414 18.82 -28.29 6.60
N SER A 415 18.03 -27.21 6.66
CA SER A 415 18.15 -26.07 5.74
C SER A 415 19.51 -25.40 5.87
N ALA A 416 19.97 -25.22 7.08
CA ALA A 416 21.24 -24.60 7.39
C ALA A 416 22.43 -25.43 6.88
N GLU A 417 22.44 -26.75 7.10
CA GLU A 417 23.48 -27.64 6.58
C GLU A 417 23.49 -27.72 5.06
N LEU A 418 22.29 -27.71 4.43
CA LEU A 418 22.19 -27.60 2.97
C LEU A 418 22.80 -26.31 2.43
N THR A 419 22.59 -25.18 3.11
CA THR A 419 23.18 -23.89 2.74
C THR A 419 24.70 -23.90 2.92
N HIS A 420 25.19 -24.39 4.06
CA HIS A 420 26.61 -24.44 4.38
C HIS A 420 27.41 -25.30 3.39
N HIS A 421 26.83 -26.40 2.97
CA HIS A 421 27.43 -27.38 2.04
C HIS A 421 26.97 -27.21 0.58
N ASN A 422 26.41 -26.03 0.20
CA ASN A 422 25.95 -25.72 -1.18
C ASN A 422 25.11 -26.85 -1.82
N GLY A 423 24.20 -27.44 -1.04
CA GLY A 423 23.35 -28.53 -1.50
C GLY A 423 24.05 -29.87 -1.66
N ASN A 424 25.25 -30.09 -1.12
CA ASN A 424 25.97 -31.35 -1.15
C ASN A 424 25.39 -32.37 -0.15
N ILE A 425 24.44 -33.18 -0.61
CA ILE A 425 23.70 -34.14 0.20
C ILE A 425 24.63 -35.11 0.95
N LYS A 426 25.82 -35.46 0.38
CA LYS A 426 26.73 -36.39 1.00
C LYS A 426 27.37 -35.81 2.27
N GLU A 427 27.83 -34.58 2.21
CA GLU A 427 28.39 -33.88 3.35
C GLU A 427 27.35 -33.60 4.44
N VAL A 428 26.12 -33.18 4.04
CA VAL A 428 24.99 -32.98 4.96
C VAL A 428 24.63 -34.27 5.69
N MET A 429 24.67 -35.41 5.01
CA MET A 429 24.47 -36.73 5.65
C MET A 429 25.53 -37.06 6.68
N GLU A 430 26.81 -36.78 6.38
CA GLU A 430 27.94 -37.04 7.29
C GLU A 430 27.84 -36.18 8.54
N VAL A 431 27.55 -34.88 8.37
CA VAL A 431 27.44 -33.93 9.49
C VAL A 431 26.22 -34.22 10.37
N LEU A 432 25.08 -34.49 9.78
CA LEU A 432 23.84 -34.78 10.52
C LEU A 432 23.74 -36.22 11.02
N GLY A 433 24.66 -37.09 10.62
CA GLY A 433 24.62 -38.50 10.98
C GLY A 433 23.38 -39.25 10.46
N LEU A 434 22.77 -38.79 9.36
CA LEU A 434 21.51 -39.31 8.84
C LEU A 434 21.74 -40.18 7.59
N PRO A 435 21.07 -41.33 7.49
CA PRO A 435 21.03 -42.12 6.25
C PRO A 435 20.33 -41.30 5.14
N ARG A 436 20.75 -41.48 3.88
CA ARG A 436 20.24 -40.77 2.70
C ARG A 436 18.70 -40.81 2.59
N ARG A 437 18.11 -41.98 2.88
CA ARG A 437 16.65 -42.15 2.83
C ARG A 437 15.96 -41.27 3.85
N THR A 438 16.44 -41.28 5.09
CA THR A 438 15.89 -40.47 6.19
C THR A 438 16.02 -38.97 5.92
N LEU A 439 17.18 -38.53 5.42
CA LEU A 439 17.38 -37.12 5.06
C LEU A 439 16.40 -36.70 3.95
N ASN A 440 16.22 -37.50 2.90
CA ASN A 440 15.27 -37.21 1.82
C ASN A 440 13.81 -37.17 2.32
N GLU A 441 13.40 -38.09 3.18
CA GLU A 441 12.06 -38.10 3.78
C GLU A 441 11.82 -36.86 4.61
N LYS A 442 12.81 -36.41 5.38
CA LYS A 442 12.74 -35.17 6.18
C LYS A 442 12.73 -33.92 5.29
N MET A 443 13.58 -33.84 4.28
CA MET A 443 13.58 -32.77 3.30
C MET A 443 12.21 -32.65 2.61
N GLN A 444 11.62 -33.76 2.20
CA GLN A 444 10.29 -33.78 1.59
C GLN A 444 9.20 -33.32 2.57
N LYS A 445 9.24 -33.81 3.82
CA LYS A 445 8.32 -33.39 4.90
C LYS A 445 8.33 -31.87 5.12
N HIS A 446 9.51 -31.25 5.08
CA HIS A 446 9.71 -29.84 5.34
C HIS A 446 9.71 -28.96 4.09
N GLY A 447 9.46 -29.52 2.90
CA GLY A 447 9.40 -28.80 1.64
C GLY A 447 10.75 -28.27 1.14
N LEU A 448 11.88 -28.81 1.65
CA LEU A 448 13.22 -28.39 1.25
C LEU A 448 13.62 -29.05 -0.06
N ARG A 449 14.02 -28.27 -1.06
CA ARG A 449 14.49 -28.76 -2.36
C ARG A 449 15.98 -28.42 -2.51
N ARG A 450 16.76 -29.43 -2.88
CA ARG A 450 18.22 -29.32 -3.07
C ARG A 450 18.62 -28.16 -3.99
N GLU A 451 17.84 -27.96 -5.06
CA GLU A 451 18.12 -26.96 -6.10
C GLU A 451 18.09 -25.52 -5.56
N ALA A 452 17.36 -25.29 -4.47
CA ALA A 452 17.28 -23.97 -3.83
C ALA A 452 18.56 -23.56 -3.07
N PHE A 453 19.47 -24.54 -2.83
CA PHE A 453 20.69 -24.36 -2.02
C PHE A 453 21.98 -24.50 -2.85
N ILE A 454 21.89 -24.66 -4.15
CA ILE A 454 23.04 -24.71 -5.07
C ILE A 454 23.26 -23.27 -5.58
N ARG A 455 24.41 -22.69 -5.23
CA ARG A 455 24.88 -21.41 -5.76
C ARG A 455 25.66 -21.58 -7.05
#